data_939c56530026a52fd1996e3a8d1ccdf3
#
_entry.id   939c56530026a52fd1996e3a8d1ccdf3
#
_cell.length_a   1.000
_cell.length_b   1.000
_cell.length_c   1.000
_cell.angle_alpha   90.00
_cell.angle_beta   90.00
_cell.angle_gamma   90.00
#
_symmetry.space_group_name_H-M   'P 1'
#
loop_
_entity.id
_entity.type
_entity.pdbx_description
1 polymer ?
#
loop_
_entity_poly.entity_id
_entity_poly.type
_entity_poly.pdbx_seq_one_letter_code
_entity_poly.pdbx_strand_id
1 'polypeptide(L)'
;HAGVYYTPGSLKAQFCLAGNRATKAFCDQNDIRYDVCGKMLVATSELEMERMRALWDRTAANGLEREWLNAEELREREPNITGLGGIFVPSSGIVSYREVTAAMAKIFQARGGEIIYNAEVSALKEHATGVIVHTRQGQEYEGATLITCSGLMADRLVKMLGVDPGFIICPFRGEYFSLAPEHNQIVNHLIYPIPDPAMPFLGVHLTRMIDGSVTVGPNAVLAFKREGYRKRDISLSDTLEILGSSGIRRVLQNNLRSGLSEMKNSLCKSGYLRLVQKYCPSLTQKDLQPWPAGVRA
;
A
#
# COMPACT_ATOMS: atom_id res chain seq x y z
N HIS A 1 -3.94 7.94 4.34
CA HIS A 1 -2.88 7.91 5.36
C HIS A 1 -2.57 9.31 5.88
N ALA A 2 -2.07 9.42 7.13
CA ALA A 2 -1.74 10.70 7.78
C ALA A 2 -0.23 11.03 7.79
N GLY A 3 0.64 10.12 7.31
CA GLY A 3 2.09 10.37 7.27
C GLY A 3 2.85 9.92 8.52
N VAL A 4 2.31 8.98 9.28
CA VAL A 4 2.85 8.49 10.58
C VAL A 4 4.32 8.03 10.50
N TYR A 5 4.70 7.35 9.42
CA TYR A 5 5.98 6.64 9.32
C TYR A 5 7.08 7.41 8.62
N TYR A 6 6.75 8.53 7.98
CA TYR A 6 7.70 9.25 7.13
C TYR A 6 8.67 10.10 7.95
N THR A 7 9.87 10.22 7.45
CA THR A 7 10.90 11.09 8.03
C THR A 7 10.41 12.53 8.05
N PRO A 8 10.45 13.21 9.19
CA PRO A 8 10.06 14.61 9.30
C PRO A 8 10.79 15.51 8.28
N GLY A 9 10.06 16.46 7.70
CA GLY A 9 10.59 17.37 6.69
C GLY A 9 10.75 16.78 5.28
N SER A 10 10.60 15.45 5.11
CA SER A 10 10.67 14.82 3.79
C SER A 10 9.46 15.18 2.92
N LEU A 11 9.66 15.18 1.59
CA LEU A 11 8.56 15.36 0.64
C LEU A 11 7.45 14.33 0.83
N LYS A 12 7.78 13.10 1.23
CA LYS A 12 6.79 12.06 1.55
C LYS A 12 5.89 12.47 2.72
N ALA A 13 6.46 13.04 3.79
CA ALA A 13 5.68 13.53 4.93
C ALA A 13 4.78 14.69 4.53
N GLN A 14 5.33 15.68 3.81
CA GLN A 14 4.61 16.87 3.37
C GLN A 14 3.45 16.51 2.41
N PHE A 15 3.73 15.72 1.37
CA PHE A 15 2.71 15.33 0.40
C PHE A 15 1.66 14.37 0.99
N CYS A 16 2.04 13.52 1.96
CA CYS A 16 1.05 12.67 2.62
C CYS A 16 0.05 13.50 3.43
N LEU A 17 0.53 14.48 4.19
CA LEU A 17 -0.34 15.38 4.97
C LEU A 17 -1.23 16.24 4.06
N ALA A 18 -0.64 16.86 3.04
CA ALA A 18 -1.38 17.65 2.06
C ALA A 18 -2.39 16.78 1.28
N GLY A 19 -1.99 15.58 0.85
CA GLY A 19 -2.82 14.64 0.12
C GLY A 19 -3.97 14.09 0.95
N ASN A 20 -3.80 13.87 2.26
CA ASN A 20 -4.88 13.49 3.15
C ASN A 20 -6.00 14.56 3.15
N ARG A 21 -5.63 15.82 3.27
CA ARG A 21 -6.58 16.95 3.22
C ARG A 21 -7.23 17.09 1.84
N ALA A 22 -6.41 17.05 0.79
CA ALA A 22 -6.89 17.18 -0.59
C ALA A 22 -7.84 16.06 -1.01
N THR A 23 -7.58 14.81 -0.57
CA THR A 23 -8.45 13.66 -0.85
C THR A 23 -9.83 13.86 -0.20
N LYS A 24 -9.86 14.29 1.07
CA LYS A 24 -11.14 14.57 1.77
C LYS A 24 -11.92 15.68 1.05
N ALA A 25 -11.27 16.82 0.75
CA ALA A 25 -11.89 17.92 0.03
C ALA A 25 -12.39 17.49 -1.36
N PHE A 26 -11.65 16.65 -2.07
CA PHE A 26 -12.09 16.11 -3.36
C PHE A 26 -13.32 15.20 -3.20
N CYS A 27 -13.35 14.38 -2.17
CA CYS A 27 -14.50 13.52 -1.87
C CYS A 27 -15.75 14.35 -1.55
N ASP A 28 -15.61 15.37 -0.70
CA ASP A 28 -16.70 16.30 -0.36
C ASP A 28 -17.26 17.01 -1.60
N GLN A 29 -16.38 17.45 -2.52
CA GLN A 29 -16.77 18.15 -3.76
C GLN A 29 -17.45 17.24 -4.80
N ASN A 30 -17.28 15.93 -4.68
CA ASN A 30 -17.75 14.96 -5.68
C ASN A 30 -18.70 13.91 -5.11
N ASP A 31 -19.26 14.13 -3.91
CA ASP A 31 -20.19 13.25 -3.22
C ASP A 31 -19.66 11.81 -3.06
N ILE A 32 -18.33 11.66 -2.84
CA ILE A 32 -17.69 10.37 -2.63
C ILE A 32 -17.65 10.08 -1.13
N ARG A 33 -18.22 8.96 -0.72
CA ARG A 33 -18.21 8.52 0.67
C ARG A 33 -16.79 8.20 1.12
N TYR A 34 -16.39 8.75 2.27
CA TYR A 34 -15.21 8.36 3.01
C TYR A 34 -15.53 8.32 4.51
N ASP A 35 -14.68 7.67 5.31
CA ASP A 35 -14.83 7.62 6.77
C ASP A 35 -13.49 7.92 7.43
N VAL A 36 -13.47 8.89 8.33
CA VAL A 36 -12.28 9.27 9.13
C VAL A 36 -12.30 8.45 10.42
N CYS A 37 -12.21 7.14 10.27
CA CYS A 37 -12.26 6.19 11.38
C CYS A 37 -11.02 6.22 12.29
N GLY A 38 -9.96 6.94 11.93
CA GLY A 38 -8.72 6.94 12.69
C GLY A 38 -7.88 5.66 12.51
N LYS A 39 -6.64 5.72 13.02
CA LYS A 39 -5.69 4.61 13.02
C LYS A 39 -5.15 4.38 14.41
N MET A 40 -5.17 3.14 14.85
CA MET A 40 -4.57 2.65 16.08
C MET A 40 -3.28 1.88 15.76
N LEU A 41 -2.17 2.34 16.31
CA LEU A 41 -0.88 1.65 16.24
C LEU A 41 -0.68 0.91 17.56
N VAL A 42 -0.59 -0.41 17.54
CA VAL A 42 -0.63 -1.26 18.72
C VAL A 42 0.73 -1.88 18.98
N ALA A 43 1.25 -1.73 20.20
CA ALA A 43 2.44 -2.40 20.70
C ALA A 43 2.03 -3.64 21.51
N THR A 44 2.59 -4.80 21.16
CA THR A 44 2.28 -6.10 21.78
C THR A 44 3.46 -6.67 22.59
N SER A 45 4.58 -5.97 22.63
CA SER A 45 5.78 -6.35 23.39
C SER A 45 6.54 -5.12 23.90
N GLU A 46 7.43 -5.30 24.87
CA GLU A 46 8.26 -4.20 25.41
C GLU A 46 9.14 -3.57 24.32
N LEU A 47 9.69 -4.37 23.41
CA LEU A 47 10.46 -3.85 22.26
C LEU A 47 9.58 -2.96 21.36
N GLU A 48 8.34 -3.35 21.13
CA GLU A 48 7.38 -2.54 20.37
C GLU A 48 6.98 -1.28 21.15
N MET A 49 6.90 -1.29 22.47
CA MET A 49 6.70 -0.10 23.31
C MET A 49 7.88 0.88 23.20
N GLU A 50 9.12 0.39 23.16
CA GLU A 50 10.30 1.22 22.92
C GLU A 50 10.25 1.88 21.53
N ARG A 51 9.97 1.09 20.49
CA ARG A 51 9.78 1.58 19.12
C ARG A 51 8.63 2.57 19.00
N MET A 52 7.56 2.37 19.77
CA MET A 52 6.42 3.25 19.84
C MET A 52 6.77 4.64 20.39
N ARG A 53 7.67 4.74 21.38
CA ARG A 53 8.17 6.04 21.89
C ARG A 53 8.88 6.83 20.79
N ALA A 54 9.78 6.19 20.04
CA ALA A 54 10.46 6.81 18.90
C ALA A 54 9.47 7.24 17.79
N LEU A 55 8.42 6.47 17.57
CA LEU A 55 7.37 6.81 16.61
C LEU A 55 6.51 7.97 17.10
N TRP A 56 6.25 8.06 18.41
CA TRP A 56 5.56 9.19 19.04
C TRP A 56 6.26 10.51 18.77
N ASP A 57 7.57 10.57 18.94
CA ASP A 57 8.37 11.77 18.67
C ASP A 57 8.35 12.13 17.18
N ARG A 58 8.46 11.13 16.31
CA ARG A 58 8.39 11.32 14.86
C ARG A 58 7.04 11.88 14.42
N THR A 59 5.94 11.39 14.96
CA THR A 59 4.60 11.88 14.64
C THR A 59 4.38 13.31 15.12
N ALA A 60 5.00 13.70 16.26
CA ALA A 60 5.02 15.09 16.72
C ALA A 60 5.73 16.00 15.72
N ALA A 61 6.92 15.60 15.29
CA ALA A 61 7.72 16.37 14.34
C ALA A 61 7.03 16.51 12.96
N ASN A 62 6.15 15.59 12.60
CA ASN A 62 5.29 15.67 11.41
C ASN A 62 4.01 16.50 11.63
N GLY A 63 3.80 17.07 12.82
CA GLY A 63 2.63 17.88 13.13
C GLY A 63 1.32 17.10 13.16
N LEU A 64 1.36 15.80 13.46
CA LEU A 64 0.17 14.97 13.52
C LEU A 64 -0.53 15.10 14.87
N GLU A 65 -1.85 15.25 14.84
CA GLU A 65 -2.70 15.00 16.00
C GLU A 65 -2.62 13.52 16.36
N ARG A 66 -2.40 13.23 17.64
CA ARG A 66 -2.23 11.87 18.14
C ARG A 66 -2.50 11.79 19.65
N GLU A 67 -2.89 10.62 20.08
CA GLU A 67 -3.12 10.29 21.49
C GLU A 67 -2.28 9.06 21.85
N TRP A 68 -1.63 9.12 23.01
CA TRP A 68 -0.97 7.96 23.63
C TRP A 68 -1.99 7.23 24.49
N LEU A 69 -2.11 5.91 24.27
CA LEU A 69 -3.02 5.07 25.02
C LEU A 69 -2.25 4.00 25.80
N ASN A 70 -2.59 3.82 27.04
CA ASN A 70 -2.18 2.65 27.82
C ASN A 70 -3.03 1.41 27.43
N ALA A 71 -2.76 0.26 28.05
CA ALA A 71 -3.42 -0.99 27.70
C ALA A 71 -4.94 -0.99 28.01
N GLU A 72 -5.36 -0.27 29.04
CA GLU A 72 -6.77 -0.15 29.43
C GLU A 72 -7.53 0.74 28.45
N GLU A 73 -7.04 1.94 28.17
CA GLU A 73 -7.57 2.88 27.19
C GLU A 73 -7.63 2.29 25.78
N LEU A 74 -6.62 1.48 25.39
CA LEU A 74 -6.61 0.74 24.13
C LEU A 74 -7.78 -0.26 24.09
N ARG A 75 -7.98 -1.02 25.16
CA ARG A 75 -9.06 -2.03 25.25
C ARG A 75 -10.45 -1.41 25.29
N GLU A 76 -10.61 -0.25 25.94
CA GLU A 76 -11.86 0.50 25.93
C GLU A 76 -12.26 0.92 24.51
N ARG A 77 -11.31 1.40 23.71
CA ARG A 77 -11.57 1.83 22.33
C ARG A 77 -11.69 0.66 21.34
N GLU A 78 -10.95 -0.41 21.57
CA GLU A 78 -10.86 -1.60 20.73
C GLU A 78 -10.98 -2.88 21.57
N PRO A 79 -12.19 -3.28 21.97
CA PRO A 79 -12.39 -4.40 22.89
C PRO A 79 -11.83 -5.74 22.44
N ASN A 80 -11.67 -5.95 21.12
CA ASN A 80 -11.13 -7.17 20.53
C ASN A 80 -9.63 -7.12 20.28
N ILE A 81 -8.98 -5.99 20.63
CA ILE A 81 -7.53 -5.80 20.39
C ILE A 81 -6.79 -5.88 21.71
N THR A 82 -5.68 -6.61 21.70
CA THR A 82 -4.81 -6.79 22.85
C THR A 82 -3.45 -6.17 22.57
N GLY A 83 -2.93 -5.39 23.51
CA GLY A 83 -1.63 -4.75 23.45
C GLY A 83 -1.22 -4.17 24.79
N LEU A 84 0.04 -3.76 24.91
CA LEU A 84 0.61 -3.07 26.06
C LEU A 84 0.31 -1.56 26.03
N GLY A 85 -0.08 -1.05 24.86
CA GLY A 85 -0.44 0.34 24.60
C GLY A 85 -0.56 0.62 23.12
N GLY A 86 -0.90 1.87 22.79
CA GLY A 86 -1.07 2.27 21.40
C GLY A 86 -0.90 3.77 21.16
N ILE A 87 -0.77 4.14 19.89
CA ILE A 87 -0.91 5.52 19.42
C ILE A 87 -2.15 5.60 18.55
N PHE A 88 -3.08 6.43 18.92
CA PHE A 88 -4.24 6.75 18.08
C PHE A 88 -3.96 8.00 17.23
N VAL A 89 -4.22 7.91 15.92
CA VAL A 89 -4.06 9.02 14.96
C VAL A 89 -5.40 9.27 14.28
N PRO A 90 -6.17 10.28 14.73
CA PRO A 90 -7.56 10.50 14.33
C PRO A 90 -7.71 10.90 12.87
N SER A 91 -6.72 11.55 12.25
CA SER A 91 -6.79 12.07 10.88
C SER A 91 -6.73 11.01 9.77
N SER A 92 -6.43 9.74 10.12
CA SER A 92 -6.45 8.62 9.16
C SER A 92 -7.88 8.20 8.82
N GLY A 93 -8.11 7.78 7.59
CA GLY A 93 -9.44 7.36 7.14
C GLY A 93 -9.38 6.36 6.00
N ILE A 94 -10.56 5.97 5.55
CA ILE A 94 -10.79 5.03 4.45
C ILE A 94 -11.64 5.68 3.37
N VAL A 95 -11.42 5.27 2.13
CA VAL A 95 -12.15 5.73 0.94
C VAL A 95 -12.06 4.68 -0.15
N SER A 96 -13.04 4.64 -1.03
CA SER A 96 -12.97 3.85 -2.27
C SER A 96 -12.15 4.59 -3.33
N TYR A 97 -10.88 4.21 -3.51
CA TYR A 97 -10.08 4.79 -4.60
C TYR A 97 -10.61 4.46 -6.00
N ARG A 98 -11.44 3.43 -6.13
CA ARG A 98 -12.17 3.17 -7.38
C ARG A 98 -13.12 4.32 -7.69
N GLU A 99 -13.89 4.79 -6.70
CA GLU A 99 -14.82 5.92 -6.86
C GLU A 99 -14.06 7.23 -7.10
N VAL A 100 -12.98 7.47 -6.34
CA VAL A 100 -12.11 8.65 -6.54
C VAL A 100 -11.57 8.67 -7.97
N THR A 101 -11.02 7.56 -8.47
CA THR A 101 -10.47 7.46 -9.82
C THR A 101 -11.56 7.63 -10.90
N ALA A 102 -12.74 7.05 -10.69
CA ALA A 102 -13.87 7.19 -11.60
C ALA A 102 -14.36 8.67 -11.68
N ALA A 103 -14.42 9.36 -10.54
CA ALA A 103 -14.75 10.78 -10.51
C ALA A 103 -13.69 11.63 -11.22
N MET A 104 -12.41 11.36 -11.01
CA MET A 104 -11.33 12.04 -11.73
C MET A 104 -11.43 11.83 -13.24
N ALA A 105 -11.69 10.60 -13.69
CA ALA A 105 -11.88 10.26 -15.11
C ALA A 105 -13.07 11.02 -15.71
N LYS A 106 -14.20 11.07 -15.00
CA LYS A 106 -15.39 11.83 -15.42
C LYS A 106 -15.11 13.32 -15.55
N ILE A 107 -14.42 13.92 -14.58
CA ILE A 107 -14.05 15.33 -14.60
C ILE A 107 -13.09 15.62 -15.77
N PHE A 108 -12.10 14.75 -15.99
CA PHE A 108 -11.15 14.87 -17.09
C PHE A 108 -11.87 14.89 -18.43
N GLN A 109 -12.78 13.94 -18.68
CA GLN A 109 -13.58 13.88 -19.90
C GLN A 109 -14.51 15.09 -20.05
N ALA A 110 -15.14 15.55 -18.97
CA ALA A 110 -15.99 16.75 -18.98
C ALA A 110 -15.22 18.04 -19.33
N ARG A 111 -13.89 18.04 -19.12
CA ARG A 111 -12.99 19.12 -19.52
C ARG A 111 -12.41 18.96 -20.94
N GLY A 112 -12.92 18.01 -21.72
CA GLY A 112 -12.48 17.75 -23.09
C GLY A 112 -11.30 16.75 -23.18
N GLY A 113 -10.91 16.11 -22.08
CA GLY A 113 -9.90 15.06 -22.09
C GLY A 113 -10.42 13.77 -22.72
N GLU A 114 -9.58 13.06 -23.45
CA GLU A 114 -9.89 11.77 -24.04
C GLU A 114 -9.19 10.64 -23.27
N ILE A 115 -9.92 9.57 -22.93
CA ILE A 115 -9.36 8.37 -22.28
C ILE A 115 -9.48 7.20 -23.26
N ILE A 116 -8.34 6.63 -23.62
CA ILE A 116 -8.27 5.51 -24.54
C ILE A 116 -7.90 4.26 -23.75
N TYR A 117 -8.80 3.30 -23.73
CA TYR A 117 -8.62 2.01 -23.07
C TYR A 117 -8.06 0.96 -24.03
N ASN A 118 -7.51 -0.11 -23.48
CA ASN A 118 -6.93 -1.23 -24.24
C ASN A 118 -5.82 -0.78 -25.20
N ALA A 119 -5.12 0.30 -24.87
CA ALA A 119 -4.03 0.90 -25.64
C ALA A 119 -2.69 0.65 -24.93
N GLU A 120 -2.19 -0.61 -24.96
CA GLU A 120 -0.91 -0.97 -24.36
C GLU A 120 0.23 -0.29 -25.11
N VAL A 121 0.97 0.60 -24.44
CA VAL A 121 2.12 1.31 -25.03
C VAL A 121 3.24 0.32 -25.32
N SER A 122 3.69 0.29 -26.59
CA SER A 122 4.74 -0.62 -27.05
C SER A 122 6.03 0.10 -27.44
N ALA A 123 5.95 1.39 -27.83
CA ALA A 123 7.12 2.23 -28.10
C ALA A 123 6.78 3.71 -27.89
N LEU A 124 7.83 4.48 -27.62
CA LEU A 124 7.79 5.93 -27.49
C LEU A 124 8.85 6.51 -28.42
N LYS A 125 8.53 7.55 -29.19
CA LYS A 125 9.46 8.22 -30.07
C LYS A 125 9.38 9.73 -29.88
N GLU A 126 10.42 10.30 -29.29
CA GLU A 126 10.56 11.74 -29.14
C GLU A 126 11.06 12.36 -30.45
N HIS A 127 10.57 13.55 -30.76
CA HIS A 127 11.03 14.38 -31.89
C HIS A 127 11.04 15.87 -31.48
N ALA A 128 11.49 16.76 -32.34
CA ALA A 128 11.75 18.15 -32.01
C ALA A 128 10.53 18.93 -31.45
N THR A 129 9.31 18.52 -31.78
CA THR A 129 8.09 19.23 -31.41
C THR A 129 7.12 18.40 -30.54
N GLY A 130 7.50 17.16 -30.18
CA GLY A 130 6.61 16.32 -29.38
C GLY A 130 7.06 14.88 -29.25
N VAL A 131 6.10 14.04 -28.90
CA VAL A 131 6.29 12.60 -28.69
C VAL A 131 5.19 11.81 -29.39
N ILE A 132 5.56 10.76 -30.12
CA ILE A 132 4.66 9.76 -30.68
C ILE A 132 4.61 8.55 -29.74
N VAL A 133 3.40 8.15 -29.39
CA VAL A 133 3.12 6.96 -28.58
C VAL A 133 2.56 5.88 -29.49
N HIS A 134 3.28 4.77 -29.63
CA HIS A 134 2.81 3.59 -30.36
C HIS A 134 2.18 2.59 -29.42
N THR A 135 1.08 1.98 -29.83
CA THR A 135 0.43 0.91 -29.10
C THR A 135 0.68 -0.46 -29.71
N ARG A 136 0.53 -1.51 -28.92
CA ARG A 136 0.65 -2.89 -29.40
C ARG A 136 -0.40 -3.25 -30.45
N GLN A 137 -1.53 -2.52 -30.46
CA GLN A 137 -2.61 -2.67 -31.43
C GLN A 137 -2.32 -1.93 -32.76
N GLY A 138 -1.16 -1.28 -32.87
CA GLY A 138 -0.75 -0.54 -34.08
C GLY A 138 -1.33 0.86 -34.19
N GLN A 139 -1.90 1.40 -33.14
CA GLN A 139 -2.37 2.79 -33.11
C GLN A 139 -1.21 3.73 -32.73
N GLU A 140 -1.28 4.95 -33.22
CA GLU A 140 -0.31 6.02 -32.94
C GLU A 140 -1.05 7.25 -32.39
N TYR A 141 -0.46 7.84 -31.35
CA TYR A 141 -0.94 9.08 -30.74
C TYR A 141 0.22 10.06 -30.66
N GLU A 142 0.02 11.28 -31.06
CA GLU A 142 1.02 12.35 -31.00
C GLU A 142 0.60 13.43 -30.02
N GLY A 143 1.56 13.92 -29.23
CA GLY A 143 1.38 15.00 -28.29
C GLY A 143 2.60 15.86 -28.14
N ALA A 144 2.43 17.14 -27.82
CA ALA A 144 3.53 18.06 -27.58
C ALA A 144 4.32 17.71 -26.31
N THR A 145 3.66 17.10 -25.31
CA THR A 145 4.28 16.73 -24.02
C THR A 145 3.76 15.37 -23.59
N LEU A 146 4.65 14.52 -23.08
CA LEU A 146 4.32 13.23 -22.50
C LEU A 146 4.52 13.28 -20.97
N ILE A 147 3.50 12.86 -20.23
CA ILE A 147 3.60 12.61 -18.79
C ILE A 147 3.36 11.12 -18.55
N THR A 148 4.36 10.42 -18.04
CA THR A 148 4.25 8.99 -17.74
C THR A 148 3.85 8.76 -16.29
N CYS A 149 2.68 8.13 -16.06
CA CYS A 149 2.17 7.74 -14.75
C CYS A 149 1.94 6.22 -14.69
N SER A 150 2.90 5.45 -15.22
CA SER A 150 2.77 4.03 -15.54
C SER A 150 3.05 3.07 -14.35
N GLY A 151 3.19 3.60 -13.13
CA GLY A 151 3.32 2.79 -11.91
C GLY A 151 4.42 1.73 -12.04
N LEU A 152 4.04 0.45 -11.96
CA LEU A 152 4.96 -0.69 -12.04
C LEU A 152 5.77 -0.77 -13.36
N MET A 153 5.37 -0.04 -14.40
CA MET A 153 6.05 -0.03 -15.71
C MET A 153 6.91 1.24 -15.94
N ALA A 154 7.05 2.11 -14.93
CA ALA A 154 7.68 3.42 -15.09
C ALA A 154 9.12 3.34 -15.66
N ASP A 155 9.97 2.45 -15.13
CA ASP A 155 11.33 2.25 -15.62
C ASP A 155 11.38 1.75 -17.07
N ARG A 156 10.38 0.98 -17.51
CA ARG A 156 10.29 0.47 -18.89
C ARG A 156 9.92 1.57 -19.87
N LEU A 157 8.99 2.46 -19.51
CA LEU A 157 8.64 3.57 -20.38
C LEU A 157 9.79 4.57 -20.53
N VAL A 158 10.55 4.82 -19.45
CA VAL A 158 11.77 5.64 -19.54
C VAL A 158 12.80 5.03 -20.49
N LYS A 159 13.01 3.71 -20.42
CA LYS A 159 13.91 2.98 -21.36
C LYS A 159 13.43 3.06 -22.81
N MET A 160 12.12 3.11 -23.09
CA MET A 160 11.58 3.27 -24.45
C MET A 160 11.99 4.61 -25.09
N LEU A 161 12.28 5.64 -24.27
CA LEU A 161 12.80 6.93 -24.71
C LEU A 161 14.33 6.96 -24.85
N GLY A 162 15.01 5.81 -24.72
CA GLY A 162 16.47 5.72 -24.78
C GLY A 162 17.20 6.23 -23.54
N VAL A 163 16.49 6.52 -22.47
CA VAL A 163 17.06 7.02 -21.21
C VAL A 163 17.28 5.85 -20.24
N ASP A 164 18.48 5.77 -19.65
CA ASP A 164 18.72 4.84 -18.54
C ASP A 164 18.15 5.44 -17.25
N PRO A 165 17.12 4.82 -16.64
CA PRO A 165 16.54 5.31 -15.39
C PRO A 165 17.48 5.17 -14.17
N GLY A 166 18.58 4.40 -14.28
CA GLY A 166 19.48 4.13 -13.16
C GLY A 166 18.87 3.25 -12.05
N PHE A 167 17.66 2.74 -12.24
CA PHE A 167 16.95 1.86 -11.31
C PHE A 167 16.06 0.86 -12.06
N ILE A 168 15.63 -0.16 -11.34
CA ILE A 168 14.55 -1.05 -11.79
C ILE A 168 13.44 -1.08 -10.74
N ILE A 169 12.22 -1.30 -11.18
CA ILE A 169 11.09 -1.53 -10.29
C ILE A 169 11.01 -3.02 -9.95
N CYS A 170 11.02 -3.34 -8.65
CA CYS A 170 10.87 -4.70 -8.15
C CYS A 170 9.47 -4.90 -7.59
N PRO A 171 8.63 -5.77 -8.17
CA PRO A 171 7.26 -5.95 -7.72
C PRO A 171 7.19 -6.85 -6.48
N PHE A 172 6.48 -6.37 -5.46
CA PHE A 172 6.10 -7.16 -4.29
C PHE A 172 4.59 -7.35 -4.27
N ARG A 173 4.15 -8.61 -4.17
CA ARG A 173 2.73 -8.93 -4.02
C ARG A 173 2.35 -8.87 -2.55
N GLY A 174 1.36 -8.04 -2.24
CA GLY A 174 0.68 -8.00 -0.95
C GLY A 174 -0.54 -8.92 -1.00
N GLU A 175 -0.51 -9.99 -0.22
CA GLU A 175 -1.62 -10.92 -0.12
C GLU A 175 -2.52 -10.53 1.04
N TYR A 176 -3.83 -10.65 0.83
CA TYR A 176 -4.85 -10.27 1.79
C TYR A 176 -5.81 -11.40 2.06
N PHE A 177 -6.47 -11.31 3.19
CA PHE A 177 -7.71 -12.00 3.49
C PHE A 177 -8.79 -10.99 3.83
N SER A 178 -10.06 -11.29 3.56
CA SER A 178 -11.18 -10.64 4.22
C SER A 178 -11.58 -11.44 5.44
N LEU A 179 -12.14 -10.79 6.43
CA LEU A 179 -12.82 -11.49 7.52
C LEU A 179 -14.21 -11.94 7.10
N ALA A 180 -14.71 -13.00 7.73
CA ALA A 180 -16.09 -13.42 7.57
C ALA A 180 -17.04 -12.30 8.05
N PRO A 181 -18.25 -12.16 7.45
CA PRO A 181 -19.15 -11.02 7.72
C PRO A 181 -19.52 -10.81 9.19
N GLU A 182 -19.54 -11.86 10.00
CA GLU A 182 -19.77 -11.79 11.46
C GLU A 182 -18.69 -11.00 12.19
N HIS A 183 -17.53 -10.76 11.56
CA HIS A 183 -16.42 -9.97 12.10
C HIS A 183 -16.34 -8.54 11.54
N ASN A 184 -17.35 -8.07 10.82
CA ASN A 184 -17.35 -6.71 10.26
C ASN A 184 -17.28 -5.60 11.32
N GLN A 185 -17.64 -5.91 12.57
CA GLN A 185 -17.57 -4.99 13.72
C GLN A 185 -16.43 -5.33 14.70
N ILE A 186 -15.48 -6.18 14.29
CA ILE A 186 -14.40 -6.63 15.18
C ILE A 186 -13.44 -5.50 15.57
N VAL A 187 -13.34 -4.45 14.75
CA VAL A 187 -12.52 -3.26 15.00
C VAL A 187 -13.28 -1.97 14.68
N ASN A 188 -13.05 -0.94 15.48
CA ASN A 188 -13.62 0.39 15.30
C ASN A 188 -12.73 1.28 14.41
N HIS A 189 -11.42 1.05 14.45
CA HIS A 189 -10.40 1.85 13.76
C HIS A 189 -9.54 0.97 12.84
N LEU A 190 -8.63 1.58 12.10
CA LEU A 190 -7.57 0.87 11.39
C LEU A 190 -6.55 0.36 12.41
N ILE A 191 -6.30 -0.94 12.51
CA ILE A 191 -5.39 -1.53 13.49
C ILE A 191 -4.07 -1.94 12.81
N TYR A 192 -2.98 -1.34 13.24
CA TYR A 192 -1.65 -1.56 12.71
C TYR A 192 -0.67 -1.95 13.81
N PRO A 193 0.20 -2.94 13.61
CA PRO A 193 1.30 -3.19 14.54
C PRO A 193 2.32 -2.04 14.49
N ILE A 194 3.08 -1.88 15.56
CA ILE A 194 4.25 -0.99 15.55
C ILE A 194 5.26 -1.51 14.51
N PRO A 195 5.76 -0.67 13.60
CA PRO A 195 6.65 -1.12 12.54
C PRO A 195 8.01 -1.55 13.10
N ASP A 196 8.58 -2.60 12.49
CA ASP A 196 9.97 -2.95 12.66
C ASP A 196 10.83 -2.10 11.72
N PRO A 197 11.74 -1.23 12.22
CA PRO A 197 12.59 -0.40 11.36
C PRO A 197 13.52 -1.19 10.44
N ALA A 198 13.83 -2.44 10.80
CA ALA A 198 14.67 -3.34 9.99
C ALA A 198 13.90 -3.96 8.81
N MET A 199 12.57 -3.87 8.82
CA MET A 199 11.72 -4.46 7.78
C MET A 199 11.31 -3.39 6.74
N PRO A 200 11.37 -3.71 5.44
CA PRO A 200 11.00 -2.76 4.39
C PRO A 200 9.50 -2.52 4.29
N PHE A 201 8.68 -3.36 4.93
CA PHE A 201 7.23 -3.30 4.87
C PHE A 201 6.60 -3.33 6.26
N LEU A 202 5.40 -2.76 6.37
CA LEU A 202 4.58 -2.82 7.56
C LEU A 202 4.08 -4.25 7.78
N GLY A 203 3.94 -4.64 9.05
CA GLY A 203 3.34 -5.91 9.43
C GLY A 203 1.87 -6.02 9.03
N VAL A 204 1.34 -7.24 9.07
CA VAL A 204 -0.09 -7.52 8.81
C VAL A 204 -0.96 -6.70 9.74
N HIS A 205 -2.00 -6.05 9.18
CA HIS A 205 -2.89 -5.14 9.89
C HIS A 205 -4.35 -5.41 9.54
N LEU A 206 -5.28 -4.91 10.35
CA LEU A 206 -6.71 -4.95 10.10
C LEU A 206 -7.16 -3.62 9.51
N THR A 207 -7.87 -3.69 8.39
CA THR A 207 -8.37 -2.51 7.70
C THR A 207 -9.88 -2.59 7.53
N ARG A 208 -10.60 -1.65 8.13
CA ARG A 208 -12.01 -1.42 7.79
C ARG A 208 -12.09 -0.93 6.36
N MET A 209 -13.06 -1.44 5.61
CA MET A 209 -13.35 -1.04 4.25
C MET A 209 -14.59 -0.16 4.21
N ILE A 210 -14.75 0.62 3.14
CA ILE A 210 -15.88 1.55 3.02
C ILE A 210 -17.23 0.84 2.87
N ASP A 211 -17.22 -0.42 2.46
CA ASP A 211 -18.39 -1.29 2.38
C ASP A 211 -18.75 -1.96 3.72
N GLY A 212 -17.98 -1.70 4.77
CA GLY A 212 -18.16 -2.25 6.11
C GLY A 212 -17.41 -3.56 6.37
N SER A 213 -16.83 -4.19 5.35
CA SER A 213 -15.98 -5.38 5.53
C SER A 213 -14.67 -5.05 6.23
N VAL A 214 -13.98 -6.07 6.74
CA VAL A 214 -12.64 -5.92 7.34
C VAL A 214 -11.67 -6.83 6.59
N THR A 215 -10.55 -6.24 6.13
CA THR A 215 -9.47 -6.99 5.51
C THR A 215 -8.28 -7.15 6.45
N VAL A 216 -7.56 -8.24 6.27
CA VAL A 216 -6.35 -8.62 7.01
C VAL A 216 -5.18 -8.68 6.04
N GLY A 217 -4.16 -7.90 6.26
CA GLY A 217 -3.01 -7.84 5.37
C GLY A 217 -2.42 -6.46 5.22
N PRO A 218 -1.53 -6.31 4.24
CA PRO A 218 -0.91 -7.37 3.46
C PRO A 218 0.34 -7.94 4.14
N ASN A 219 0.76 -9.13 3.67
CA ASN A 219 2.16 -9.53 3.72
C ASN A 219 2.93 -8.90 2.54
N ALA A 220 4.20 -9.28 2.34
CA ALA A 220 4.99 -8.81 1.20
C ALA A 220 5.85 -9.94 0.65
N VAL A 221 5.47 -10.47 -0.50
CA VAL A 221 6.17 -11.56 -1.17
C VAL A 221 6.68 -11.08 -2.53
N LEU A 222 7.91 -11.38 -2.87
CA LEU A 222 8.47 -11.07 -4.20
C LEU A 222 7.58 -11.69 -5.28
N ALA A 223 7.16 -10.87 -6.25
CA ALA A 223 6.43 -11.33 -7.41
C ALA A 223 7.41 -11.57 -8.58
N PHE A 224 7.21 -12.66 -9.34
CA PHE A 224 8.04 -13.01 -10.48
C PHE A 224 7.46 -12.52 -11.82
N LYS A 225 6.53 -11.60 -11.74
CA LYS A 225 5.94 -10.84 -12.86
C LYS A 225 5.59 -9.44 -12.36
N ARG A 226 5.78 -8.41 -13.19
CA ARG A 226 5.48 -7.01 -12.83
C ARG A 226 4.04 -6.83 -12.34
N GLU A 227 3.09 -7.43 -13.01
CA GLU A 227 1.68 -7.50 -12.63
C GLU A 227 1.32 -8.92 -12.16
N GLY A 228 2.09 -9.45 -11.20
CA GLY A 228 1.95 -10.79 -10.64
C GLY A 228 0.93 -10.83 -9.50
N TYR A 229 -0.34 -10.65 -9.79
CA TYR A 229 -1.43 -10.66 -8.79
C TYR A 229 -1.75 -12.06 -8.24
N ARG A 230 -1.43 -13.12 -8.99
CA ARG A 230 -1.65 -14.51 -8.57
C ARG A 230 -0.32 -15.17 -8.22
N LYS A 231 -0.35 -16.16 -7.31
CA LYS A 231 0.86 -16.93 -6.91
C LYS A 231 1.57 -17.62 -8.08
N ARG A 232 0.83 -17.99 -9.12
CA ARG A 232 1.30 -18.67 -10.33
C ARG A 232 1.68 -17.72 -11.48
N ASP A 233 1.51 -16.41 -11.31
CA ASP A 233 1.89 -15.45 -12.33
C ASP A 233 3.41 -15.31 -12.36
N ILE A 234 4.04 -15.91 -13.35
CA ILE A 234 5.49 -15.91 -13.56
C ILE A 234 5.76 -15.42 -14.98
N SER A 235 6.74 -14.55 -15.13
CA SER A 235 7.30 -14.09 -16.40
C SER A 235 8.80 -14.35 -16.38
N LEU A 236 9.31 -15.08 -17.35
CA LEU A 236 10.75 -15.39 -17.41
C LEU A 236 11.58 -14.11 -17.58
N SER A 237 11.13 -13.18 -18.43
CA SER A 237 11.81 -11.89 -18.65
C SER A 237 11.86 -11.05 -17.38
N ASP A 238 10.73 -10.92 -16.66
CA ASP A 238 10.66 -10.17 -15.41
C ASP A 238 11.53 -10.84 -14.34
N THR A 239 11.49 -12.16 -14.25
CA THR A 239 12.30 -12.93 -13.29
C THR A 239 13.80 -12.71 -13.53
N LEU A 240 14.25 -12.79 -14.79
CA LEU A 240 15.64 -12.56 -15.14
C LEU A 240 16.07 -11.11 -14.87
N GLU A 241 15.23 -10.13 -15.17
CA GLU A 241 15.49 -8.72 -14.87
C GLU A 241 15.64 -8.50 -13.36
N ILE A 242 14.73 -9.05 -12.55
CA ILE A 242 14.73 -8.93 -11.08
C ILE A 242 15.98 -9.58 -10.48
N LEU A 243 16.25 -10.84 -10.82
CA LEU A 243 17.39 -11.59 -10.27
C LEU A 243 18.74 -11.11 -10.82
N GLY A 244 18.77 -10.54 -12.02
CA GLY A 244 19.94 -9.91 -12.62
C GLY A 244 20.37 -8.62 -11.94
N SER A 245 19.46 -7.93 -11.24
CA SER A 245 19.76 -6.66 -10.56
C SER A 245 20.63 -6.87 -9.31
N SER A 246 21.78 -6.17 -9.28
CA SER A 246 22.67 -6.19 -8.12
C SER A 246 22.03 -5.58 -6.87
N GLY A 247 21.21 -4.56 -7.03
CA GLY A 247 20.46 -3.92 -5.95
C GLY A 247 19.47 -4.89 -5.31
N ILE A 248 18.69 -5.61 -6.10
CA ILE A 248 17.72 -6.60 -5.60
C ILE A 248 18.43 -7.78 -4.95
N ARG A 249 19.50 -8.28 -5.54
CA ARG A 249 20.28 -9.35 -4.90
C ARG A 249 20.79 -8.96 -3.52
N ARG A 250 21.25 -7.71 -3.35
CA ARG A 250 21.68 -7.18 -2.03
C ARG A 250 20.50 -7.10 -1.06
N VAL A 251 19.34 -6.60 -1.49
CA VAL A 251 18.13 -6.55 -0.66
C VAL A 251 17.69 -7.96 -0.23
N LEU A 252 17.68 -8.91 -1.16
CA LEU A 252 17.33 -10.30 -0.86
C LEU A 252 18.32 -10.94 0.10
N GLN A 253 19.64 -10.75 -0.09
CA GLN A 253 20.68 -11.27 0.80
C GLN A 253 20.55 -10.71 2.21
N ASN A 254 20.33 -9.42 2.35
CA ASN A 254 20.17 -8.75 3.65
C ASN A 254 18.89 -9.15 4.38
N ASN A 255 17.88 -9.61 3.64
CA ASN A 255 16.55 -9.93 4.18
C ASN A 255 16.15 -11.40 3.96
N LEU A 256 17.10 -12.31 3.73
CA LEU A 256 16.81 -13.72 3.41
C LEU A 256 15.90 -14.39 4.44
N ARG A 257 16.20 -14.22 5.74
CA ARG A 257 15.39 -14.84 6.82
C ARG A 257 13.96 -14.30 6.83
N SER A 258 13.80 -12.99 6.70
CA SER A 258 12.48 -12.33 6.63
C SER A 258 11.74 -12.76 5.38
N GLY A 259 12.39 -12.74 4.21
CA GLY A 259 11.78 -13.14 2.94
C GLY A 259 11.31 -14.59 2.94
N LEU A 260 12.09 -15.51 3.52
CA LEU A 260 11.70 -16.92 3.68
C LEU A 260 10.52 -17.07 4.66
N SER A 261 10.51 -16.29 5.74
CA SER A 261 9.39 -16.26 6.70
C SER A 261 8.11 -15.75 6.03
N GLU A 262 8.19 -14.66 5.29
CA GLU A 262 7.05 -14.10 4.53
C GLU A 262 6.54 -15.07 3.47
N MET A 263 7.44 -15.75 2.75
CA MET A 263 7.07 -16.78 1.78
C MET A 263 6.39 -17.97 2.44
N LYS A 264 6.88 -18.42 3.61
CA LYS A 264 6.24 -19.47 4.40
C LYS A 264 4.84 -19.03 4.87
N ASN A 265 4.69 -17.80 5.35
CA ASN A 265 3.41 -17.26 5.78
C ASN A 265 2.42 -17.07 4.60
N SER A 266 2.93 -16.75 3.39
CA SER A 266 2.14 -16.71 2.17
C SER A 266 1.56 -18.08 1.78
N LEU A 267 2.33 -19.13 2.00
CA LEU A 267 1.90 -20.50 1.67
C LEU A 267 1.05 -21.13 2.76
N CYS A 268 1.17 -20.66 4.00
CA CYS A 268 0.54 -21.27 5.18
C CYS A 268 -0.40 -20.28 5.88
N LYS A 269 -1.72 -20.48 5.71
CA LYS A 269 -2.75 -19.66 6.35
C LYS A 269 -2.60 -19.56 7.87
N SER A 270 -2.12 -20.63 8.52
CA SER A 270 -1.87 -20.65 9.97
C SER A 270 -0.68 -19.76 10.38
N GLY A 271 0.34 -19.64 9.53
CA GLY A 271 1.45 -18.73 9.76
C GLY A 271 0.99 -17.27 9.70
N TYR A 272 0.17 -16.96 8.71
CA TYR A 272 -0.44 -15.66 8.55
C TYR A 272 -1.33 -15.26 9.73
N LEU A 273 -2.19 -16.19 10.17
CA LEU A 273 -3.06 -15.99 11.31
C LEU A 273 -2.28 -15.65 12.59
N ARG A 274 -1.16 -16.31 12.84
CA ARG A 274 -0.31 -16.03 14.02
C ARG A 274 0.18 -14.58 14.07
N LEU A 275 0.39 -13.93 12.92
CA LEU A 275 0.79 -12.51 12.88
C LEU A 275 -0.33 -11.60 13.38
N VAL A 276 -1.56 -11.89 13.01
CA VAL A 276 -2.74 -11.15 13.43
C VAL A 276 -3.11 -11.45 14.89
N GLN A 277 -2.99 -12.70 15.32
CA GLN A 277 -3.33 -13.12 16.68
C GLN A 277 -2.45 -12.46 17.77
N LYS A 278 -1.33 -11.85 17.41
CA LYS A 278 -0.54 -11.05 18.37
C LYS A 278 -1.33 -9.91 18.99
N TYR A 279 -2.25 -9.30 18.22
CA TYR A 279 -3.06 -8.16 18.68
C TYR A 279 -4.58 -8.41 18.57
N CYS A 280 -5.03 -9.43 17.83
CA CYS A 280 -6.43 -9.84 17.74
C CYS A 280 -6.55 -11.37 17.96
N PRO A 281 -6.45 -11.85 19.22
CA PRO A 281 -6.32 -13.27 19.52
C PRO A 281 -7.59 -14.10 19.27
N SER A 282 -8.75 -13.47 19.18
CA SER A 282 -10.03 -14.16 18.94
C SER A 282 -10.19 -14.74 17.54
N LEU A 283 -9.42 -14.25 16.55
CA LEU A 283 -9.51 -14.71 15.17
C LEU A 283 -8.99 -16.13 15.00
N THR A 284 -9.64 -16.88 14.13
CA THR A 284 -9.31 -18.27 13.79
C THR A 284 -9.06 -18.43 12.28
N GLN A 285 -8.57 -19.59 11.85
CA GLN A 285 -8.37 -19.84 10.42
C GLN A 285 -9.65 -19.83 9.58
N LYS A 286 -10.80 -20.11 10.21
CA LYS A 286 -12.09 -20.12 9.52
C LYS A 286 -12.54 -18.71 9.13
N ASP A 287 -12.14 -17.72 9.93
CA ASP A 287 -12.54 -16.33 9.75
C ASP A 287 -11.79 -15.64 8.59
N LEU A 288 -10.65 -16.18 8.18
CA LEU A 288 -9.86 -15.65 7.07
C LEU A 288 -10.37 -16.20 5.72
N GLN A 289 -10.94 -15.34 4.88
CA GLN A 289 -11.40 -15.67 3.54
C GLN A 289 -10.44 -15.10 2.49
N PRO A 290 -10.15 -15.80 1.38
CA PRO A 290 -9.27 -15.28 0.34
C PRO A 290 -9.74 -13.93 -0.20
N TRP A 291 -8.81 -12.99 -0.37
CA TRP A 291 -9.05 -11.67 -0.93
C TRP A 291 -8.05 -11.38 -2.07
N PRO A 292 -8.42 -10.57 -3.07
CA PRO A 292 -7.51 -10.21 -4.16
C PRO A 292 -6.21 -9.59 -3.65
N ALA A 293 -5.09 -10.01 -4.23
CA ALA A 293 -3.79 -9.43 -3.93
C ALA A 293 -3.58 -8.11 -4.66
N GLY A 294 -2.76 -7.23 -4.07
CA GLY A 294 -2.21 -6.06 -4.73
C GLY A 294 -0.73 -6.26 -5.08
N VAL A 295 -0.23 -5.54 -6.07
CA VAL A 295 1.21 -5.49 -6.38
C VAL A 295 1.71 -4.06 -6.17
N ARG A 296 2.86 -3.95 -5.52
CA ARG A 296 3.54 -2.68 -5.24
C ARG A 296 5.04 -2.79 -5.50
N ALA A 297 5.72 -1.67 -5.67
CA ALA A 297 7.17 -1.55 -5.77
C ALA A 297 7.74 -0.87 -4.52
#